data_779e400b5ed92838d9c700c1c82e1301
#
_entry.id   779e400b5ed92838d9c700c1c82e1301
#
_cell.length_a   1.000
_cell.length_b   1.000
_cell.length_c   1.000
_cell.angle_alpha   90.00
_cell.angle_beta   90.00
_cell.angle_gamma   90.00
#
_symmetry.space_group_name_H-M   'P 1'
#
loop_
_entity.id
_entity.type
_entity.pdbx_description
1 polymer ?
#
loop_
_entity_poly.entity_id
_entity_poly.type
_entity_poly.pdbx_seq_one_letter_code
_entity_poly.pdbx_strand_id
1 'polypeptide(L)'
;MNIIEFDFPREAGLFRKVVHTPKELETYWSSLRNSQCAYTSVYGFRAVKPSGKRGEYNTAIVRHFVLDFDRKARKAGLVIDVSGDEVLNQVRRAHQMLMDKDVHHAVWFSGNGFHIWIKLSKTHRPSTGSEVSLIKAAGRKV
;
A
#
# COMPACT_ATOMS: atom_id res chain seq x y z
N MET A 1 5.09 17.77 7.68
CA MET A 1 4.35 17.65 6.39
C MET A 1 3.94 16.19 6.22
N ASN A 2 2.65 15.89 6.16
CA ASN A 2 2.18 14.53 5.92
C ASN A 2 2.41 14.17 4.46
N ILE A 3 3.36 13.28 4.21
CA ILE A 3 3.68 12.79 2.88
C ILE A 3 2.60 11.85 2.36
N ILE A 4 1.88 11.19 3.27
CA ILE A 4 0.85 10.21 2.94
C ILE A 4 -0.51 10.74 3.35
N GLU A 5 -1.37 10.87 2.36
CA GLU A 5 -2.79 11.18 2.55
C GLU A 5 -3.61 9.90 2.30
N PHE A 6 -4.46 9.57 3.26
CA PHE A 6 -5.38 8.45 3.13
C PHE A 6 -6.73 8.91 2.58
N ASP A 7 -7.15 8.29 1.49
CA ASP A 7 -8.49 8.48 0.95
C ASP A 7 -9.48 7.51 1.59
N PHE A 8 -10.72 7.92 1.69
CA PHE A 8 -11.82 7.16 2.27
C PHE A 8 -13.02 7.13 1.30
N PRO A 9 -13.89 6.11 1.38
CA PRO A 9 -13.75 4.91 2.22
C PRO A 9 -12.56 4.03 1.83
N ARG A 10 -12.11 3.21 2.77
CA ARG A 10 -11.02 2.25 2.59
C ARG A 10 -11.27 0.96 3.37
N GLU A 11 -10.52 -0.08 3.06
CA GLU A 11 -10.58 -1.36 3.77
C GLU A 11 -9.53 -1.41 4.89
N ALA A 12 -9.89 -1.99 6.04
CA ALA A 12 -9.00 -2.20 7.18
C ALA A 12 -9.15 -3.61 7.75
N GLY A 13 -8.03 -4.17 8.21
CA GLY A 13 -7.94 -5.50 8.81
C GLY A 13 -8.01 -6.66 7.82
N LEU A 14 -7.76 -7.86 8.34
CA LEU A 14 -7.75 -9.10 7.55
C LEU A 14 -9.12 -9.40 6.93
N PHE A 15 -10.21 -9.06 7.63
CA PHE A 15 -11.58 -9.25 7.17
C PHE A 15 -12.10 -8.09 6.31
N ARG A 16 -11.22 -7.12 5.99
CA ARG A 16 -11.52 -5.99 5.10
C ARG A 16 -12.75 -5.20 5.51
N LYS A 17 -12.80 -4.84 6.78
CA LYS A 17 -13.80 -3.90 7.29
C LYS A 17 -13.69 -2.58 6.53
N VAL A 18 -14.81 -2.10 6.00
CA VAL A 18 -14.86 -0.78 5.38
C VAL A 18 -14.92 0.28 6.46
N VAL A 19 -14.03 1.26 6.37
CA VAL A 19 -13.98 2.45 7.22
C VAL A 19 -14.14 3.68 6.35
N HIS A 20 -14.95 4.63 6.80
CA HIS A 20 -15.36 5.78 6.00
C HIS A 20 -14.65 7.07 6.38
N THR A 21 -14.03 7.11 7.54
CA THR A 21 -13.37 8.30 8.08
C THR A 21 -12.04 7.97 8.74
N PRO A 22 -11.11 8.94 8.86
CA PRO A 22 -9.88 8.79 9.63
C PRO A 22 -10.16 8.36 11.08
N LYS A 23 -11.23 8.88 11.68
CA LYS A 23 -11.62 8.56 13.07
C LYS A 23 -12.06 7.10 13.21
N GLU A 24 -12.78 6.56 12.26
CA GLU A 24 -13.13 5.14 12.25
C GLU A 24 -11.90 4.24 12.12
N LEU A 25 -10.94 4.63 11.28
CA LEU A 25 -9.67 3.91 11.13
C LEU A 25 -8.86 3.93 12.42
N GLU A 26 -8.73 5.08 13.05
CA GLU A 26 -8.06 5.25 14.35
C GLU A 26 -8.72 4.40 15.43
N THR A 27 -10.06 4.44 15.52
CA THR A 27 -10.85 3.65 16.48
C THR A 27 -10.62 2.15 16.24
N TYR A 28 -10.62 1.71 14.98
CA TYR A 28 -10.33 0.32 14.63
C TYR A 28 -8.92 -0.08 15.07
N TRP A 29 -7.89 0.70 14.76
CA TRP A 29 -6.52 0.39 15.16
C TRP A 29 -6.34 0.39 16.68
N SER A 30 -6.95 1.32 17.38
CA SER A 30 -6.92 1.38 18.86
C SER A 30 -7.63 0.21 19.54
N SER A 31 -8.52 -0.49 18.83
CA SER A 31 -9.18 -1.70 19.32
C SER A 31 -8.35 -2.98 19.18
N LEU A 32 -7.26 -2.93 18.42
CA LEU A 32 -6.39 -4.08 18.19
C LEU A 32 -5.54 -4.36 19.43
N ARG A 33 -5.34 -5.66 19.72
CA ARG A 33 -4.39 -6.10 20.76
C ARG A 33 -2.96 -6.02 20.22
N ASN A 34 -1.99 -5.89 21.10
CA ASN A 34 -0.57 -5.78 20.75
C ASN A 34 -0.03 -6.94 19.88
N SER A 35 -0.69 -8.10 19.93
CA SER A 35 -0.35 -9.28 19.11
C SER A 35 -1.02 -9.29 17.73
N GLN A 36 -1.87 -8.31 17.42
CA GLN A 36 -2.61 -8.23 16.16
C GLN A 36 -1.94 -7.24 15.21
N CYS A 37 -1.90 -7.60 13.93
CA CYS A 37 -1.37 -6.71 12.89
C CYS A 37 -2.46 -5.70 12.47
N ALA A 38 -2.04 -4.44 12.33
CA ALA A 38 -2.87 -3.39 11.77
C ALA A 38 -2.71 -3.36 10.24
N TYR A 39 -3.76 -3.72 9.51
CA TYR A 39 -3.78 -3.67 8.06
C TYR A 39 -4.71 -2.56 7.56
N THR A 40 -4.33 -1.94 6.46
CA THR A 40 -5.23 -1.09 5.68
C THR A 40 -4.94 -1.28 4.20
N SER A 41 -5.95 -1.06 3.35
CA SER A 41 -5.73 -1.07 1.90
C SER A 41 -4.75 0.03 1.50
N VAL A 42 -3.97 -0.22 0.46
CA VAL A 42 -3.07 0.79 -0.14
C VAL A 42 -3.88 1.98 -0.64
N TYR A 43 -5.04 1.72 -1.24
CA TYR A 43 -5.91 2.74 -1.83
C TYR A 43 -7.16 2.96 -0.98
N GLY A 44 -7.68 4.19 -1.02
CA GLY A 44 -9.10 4.44 -0.80
C GLY A 44 -9.92 4.16 -2.06
N PHE A 45 -11.24 4.24 -1.94
CA PHE A 45 -12.16 3.91 -3.03
C PHE A 45 -13.24 4.99 -3.13
N ARG A 46 -13.70 5.29 -4.37
CA ARG A 46 -14.86 6.17 -4.59
C ARG A 46 -16.17 5.49 -4.21
N ALA A 47 -16.19 4.16 -4.32
CA ALA A 47 -17.31 3.33 -3.93
C ALA A 47 -16.81 1.98 -3.40
N VAL A 48 -17.53 1.43 -2.43
CA VAL A 48 -17.36 0.07 -1.91
C VAL A 48 -18.69 -0.65 -2.00
N LYS A 49 -18.66 -1.96 -2.23
CA LYS A 49 -19.89 -2.74 -2.29
C LYS A 49 -20.61 -2.72 -0.94
N PRO A 50 -21.94 -2.59 -0.93
CA PRO A 50 -22.72 -2.55 0.31
C PRO A 50 -22.51 -3.77 1.21
N SER A 51 -22.09 -4.91 0.66
CA SER A 51 -21.80 -6.15 1.38
C SER A 51 -20.49 -6.11 2.17
N GLY A 52 -19.75 -5.00 2.19
CA GLY A 52 -18.44 -4.90 2.84
C GLY A 52 -17.34 -5.73 2.14
N LYS A 53 -17.66 -6.36 1.02
CA LYS A 53 -16.67 -7.07 0.20
C LYS A 53 -15.84 -6.07 -0.58
N ARG A 54 -14.61 -6.44 -0.88
CA ARG A 54 -13.54 -5.69 -1.59
C ARG A 54 -14.03 -4.48 -2.38
N GLY A 55 -13.42 -3.33 -2.15
CA GLY A 55 -13.54 -2.20 -3.07
C GLY A 55 -13.22 -2.63 -4.49
N GLU A 56 -13.95 -2.09 -5.45
CA GLU A 56 -13.68 -2.38 -6.86
C GLU A 56 -12.44 -1.60 -7.29
N TYR A 57 -11.47 -2.27 -7.91
CA TYR A 57 -10.24 -1.61 -8.36
C TYR A 57 -10.50 -0.45 -9.33
N ASN A 58 -11.59 -0.53 -10.12
CA ASN A 58 -12.01 0.55 -11.01
C ASN A 58 -12.60 1.77 -10.28
N THR A 59 -12.80 1.68 -8.96
CA THR A 59 -13.20 2.81 -8.12
C THR A 59 -12.06 3.31 -7.23
N ALA A 60 -10.87 2.74 -7.33
CA ALA A 60 -9.72 3.10 -6.50
C ALA A 60 -9.29 4.55 -6.73
N ILE A 61 -8.84 5.19 -5.65
CA ILE A 61 -8.18 6.50 -5.67
C ILE A 61 -6.69 6.25 -5.48
N VAL A 62 -5.92 6.37 -6.55
CA VAL A 62 -4.50 6.01 -6.57
C VAL A 62 -3.66 7.27 -6.45
N ARG A 63 -3.17 7.54 -5.23
CA ARG A 63 -2.25 8.65 -4.92
C ARG A 63 -0.82 8.21 -4.75
N HIS A 64 -0.62 6.93 -4.49
CA HIS A 64 0.69 6.36 -4.15
C HIS A 64 0.93 5.07 -4.91
N PHE A 65 2.20 4.79 -5.20
CA PHE A 65 2.65 3.42 -5.40
C PHE A 65 3.33 2.92 -4.13
N VAL A 66 3.21 1.63 -3.87
CA VAL A 66 3.89 0.98 -2.75
C VAL A 66 4.83 -0.08 -3.31
N LEU A 67 6.09 0.04 -2.95
CA LEU A 67 7.09 -1.00 -3.14
C LEU A 67 7.14 -1.82 -1.86
N ASP A 68 7.02 -3.12 -2.00
CA ASP A 68 7.00 -4.08 -0.89
C ASP A 68 8.30 -4.89 -0.89
N PHE A 69 9.02 -4.85 0.23
CA PHE A 69 10.29 -5.50 0.45
C PHE A 69 10.15 -6.50 1.59
N ASP A 70 9.80 -7.72 1.26
CA ASP A 70 9.61 -8.80 2.22
C ASP A 70 10.79 -9.76 2.28
N ARG A 71 11.03 -10.34 3.46
CA ARG A 71 12.01 -11.41 3.65
C ARG A 71 11.62 -12.69 2.90
N LYS A 72 10.32 -12.93 2.74
CA LYS A 72 9.79 -14.11 2.06
C LYS A 72 9.01 -13.68 0.82
N ALA A 73 9.47 -14.09 -0.34
CA ALA A 73 8.76 -13.89 -1.60
C ALA A 73 8.43 -15.26 -2.23
N ARG A 74 7.24 -15.34 -2.84
CA ARG A 74 6.89 -16.47 -3.70
C ARG A 74 7.11 -16.09 -5.15
N LYS A 75 8.01 -16.78 -5.82
CA LYS A 75 8.26 -16.59 -7.25
C LYS A 75 8.22 -17.96 -7.96
N ALA A 76 7.34 -18.11 -8.93
CA ALA A 76 7.18 -19.34 -9.70
C ALA A 76 7.01 -20.62 -8.84
N GLY A 77 6.23 -20.54 -7.75
CA GLY A 77 6.01 -21.66 -6.83
C GLY A 77 7.13 -21.89 -5.81
N LEU A 78 8.25 -21.20 -5.92
CA LEU A 78 9.36 -21.28 -4.97
C LEU A 78 9.21 -20.22 -3.89
N VAL A 79 9.54 -20.60 -2.65
CA VAL A 79 9.68 -19.65 -1.53
C VAL A 79 11.13 -19.20 -1.50
N ILE A 80 11.36 -17.91 -1.73
CA ILE A 80 12.67 -17.29 -1.57
C ILE A 80 12.69 -16.65 -0.19
N ASP A 81 13.62 -17.10 0.66
CA ASP A 81 13.87 -16.49 1.97
C ASP A 81 15.14 -15.66 1.89
N VAL A 82 15.02 -14.38 2.13
CA VAL A 82 16.11 -13.40 2.07
C VAL A 82 16.44 -12.96 3.48
N SER A 83 17.71 -12.74 3.79
CA SER A 83 18.12 -12.24 5.10
C SER A 83 17.57 -10.84 5.36
N GLY A 84 17.38 -10.50 6.63
CA GLY A 84 16.94 -9.14 7.01
C GLY A 84 17.93 -8.08 6.56
N ASP A 85 19.22 -8.36 6.58
CA ASP A 85 20.26 -7.43 6.11
C ASP A 85 20.17 -7.18 4.60
N GLU A 86 19.89 -8.20 3.82
CA GLU A 86 19.71 -8.06 2.37
C GLU A 86 18.45 -7.23 2.06
N VAL A 87 17.34 -7.47 2.74
CA VAL A 87 16.13 -6.63 2.60
C VAL A 87 16.42 -5.19 2.96
N LEU A 88 17.11 -4.94 4.06
CA LEU A 88 17.49 -3.60 4.49
C LEU A 88 18.40 -2.90 3.45
N ASN A 89 19.34 -3.64 2.86
CA ASN A 89 20.21 -3.11 1.80
C ASN A 89 19.43 -2.74 0.54
N GLN A 90 18.46 -3.56 0.14
CA GLN A 90 17.57 -3.26 -0.98
C GLN A 90 16.75 -1.99 -0.73
N VAL A 91 16.17 -1.87 0.46
CA VAL A 91 15.40 -0.68 0.88
C VAL A 91 16.28 0.58 0.86
N ARG A 92 17.49 0.50 1.40
CA ARG A 92 18.45 1.64 1.42
C ARG A 92 18.80 2.09 0.00
N ARG A 93 19.06 1.16 -0.92
CA ARG A 93 19.32 1.49 -2.33
C ARG A 93 18.12 2.16 -2.99
N ALA A 94 16.92 1.60 -2.81
CA ALA A 94 15.70 2.18 -3.36
C ALA A 94 15.43 3.57 -2.77
N HIS A 95 15.57 3.73 -1.46
CA HIS A 95 15.44 5.03 -0.78
C HIS A 95 16.42 6.06 -1.35
N GLN A 96 17.70 5.70 -1.48
CA GLN A 96 18.71 6.60 -2.03
C GLN A 96 18.40 7.00 -3.47
N MET A 97 18.01 6.05 -4.33
CA MET A 97 17.60 6.34 -5.71
C MET A 97 16.43 7.32 -5.80
N LEU A 98 15.46 7.21 -4.88
CA LEU A 98 14.31 8.12 -4.83
C LEU A 98 14.71 9.51 -4.32
N MET A 99 15.62 9.58 -3.34
CA MET A 99 16.19 10.84 -2.85
C MET A 99 16.96 11.56 -3.95
N ASP A 100 17.83 10.85 -4.70
CA ASP A 100 18.64 11.41 -5.77
C ASP A 100 17.79 11.98 -6.92
N LYS A 101 16.56 11.49 -7.06
CA LYS A 101 15.58 11.95 -8.06
C LYS A 101 14.54 12.93 -7.51
N ASP A 102 14.69 13.39 -6.28
CA ASP A 102 13.75 14.27 -5.59
C ASP A 102 12.30 13.75 -5.61
N VAL A 103 12.15 12.43 -5.45
CA VAL A 103 10.83 11.77 -5.43
C VAL A 103 10.29 11.73 -4.00
N HIS A 104 9.13 12.34 -3.79
CA HIS A 104 8.45 12.30 -2.48
C HIS A 104 8.04 10.87 -2.12
N HIS A 105 8.56 10.37 -1.01
CA HIS A 105 8.28 9.03 -0.52
C HIS A 105 8.43 8.93 1.00
N ALA A 106 7.89 7.85 1.57
CA ALA A 106 8.06 7.48 2.96
C ALA A 106 8.41 6.00 3.07
N VAL A 107 9.29 5.67 4.02
CA VAL A 107 9.70 4.29 4.31
C VAL A 107 9.05 3.86 5.61
N TRP A 108 8.40 2.69 5.60
CA TRP A 108 7.70 2.11 6.74
C TRP A 108 8.22 0.70 7.02
N PHE A 109 8.38 0.39 8.29
CA PHE A 109 8.62 -0.98 8.71
C PHE A 109 7.29 -1.72 8.81
N SER A 110 7.15 -2.84 8.09
CA SER A 110 5.90 -3.62 8.04
C SER A 110 5.82 -4.72 9.11
N GLY A 111 6.86 -4.86 9.95
CA GLY A 111 6.99 -5.94 10.93
C GLY A 111 7.80 -7.13 10.41
N ASN A 112 7.75 -7.43 9.12
CA ASN A 112 8.52 -8.52 8.49
C ASN A 112 9.41 -8.04 7.33
N GLY A 113 9.25 -6.80 6.93
CA GLY A 113 9.97 -6.15 5.85
C GLY A 113 9.75 -4.65 5.88
N PHE A 114 9.73 -4.04 4.71
CA PHE A 114 9.54 -2.60 4.56
C PHE A 114 8.63 -2.29 3.39
N HIS A 115 7.86 -1.22 3.52
CA HIS A 115 7.13 -0.60 2.44
C HIS A 115 7.73 0.77 2.12
N ILE A 116 7.94 1.06 0.85
CA ILE A 116 8.21 2.42 0.40
C ILE A 116 6.97 2.94 -0.32
N TRP A 117 6.36 3.97 0.23
CA TRP A 117 5.20 4.64 -0.32
C TRP A 117 5.66 5.85 -1.13
N ILE A 118 5.45 5.80 -2.44
CA ILE A 118 5.86 6.84 -3.39
C ILE A 118 4.64 7.68 -3.73
N LYS A 119 4.69 8.98 -3.42
CA LYS A 119 3.62 9.91 -3.77
C LYS A 119 3.65 10.18 -5.27
N LEU A 120 2.52 10.01 -5.93
CA LEU A 120 2.37 10.35 -7.33
C LEU A 120 2.16 11.86 -7.50
N SER A 121 2.68 12.42 -8.58
CA SER A 121 2.45 13.83 -8.94
C SER A 121 0.99 14.11 -9.27
N LYS A 122 0.24 13.08 -9.67
CA LYS A 122 -1.15 13.16 -10.05
C LYS A 122 -1.95 12.02 -9.44
N THR A 123 -3.12 12.33 -8.91
CA THR A 123 -4.08 11.32 -8.44
C THR A 123 -4.77 10.67 -9.63
N HIS A 124 -4.73 9.34 -9.69
CA HIS A 124 -5.43 8.55 -10.70
C HIS A 124 -6.73 7.98 -10.13
N ARG A 125 -7.80 8.06 -10.92
CA ARG A 125 -9.13 7.54 -10.59
C ARG A 125 -9.64 6.67 -11.74
N PRO A 126 -9.11 5.44 -11.86
CA PRO A 126 -9.50 4.56 -12.95
C PRO A 126 -11.02 4.28 -12.89
N SER A 127 -11.66 4.21 -14.04
CA SER A 127 -13.09 3.90 -14.18
C SER A 127 -13.34 2.63 -15.00
N THR A 128 -12.29 2.13 -15.65
CA THR A 128 -12.35 0.92 -16.49
C THR A 128 -11.27 -0.09 -16.10
N GLY A 129 -11.49 -1.35 -16.44
CA GLY A 129 -10.49 -2.41 -16.25
C GLY A 129 -9.20 -2.16 -17.04
N SER A 130 -9.29 -1.52 -18.19
CA SER A 130 -8.13 -1.14 -19.00
C SER A 130 -7.25 -0.10 -18.31
N GLU A 131 -7.84 0.93 -17.72
CA GLU A 131 -7.11 1.94 -16.93
C GLU A 131 -6.43 1.32 -15.70
N VAL A 132 -7.12 0.41 -14.99
CA VAL A 132 -6.53 -0.35 -13.88
C VAL A 132 -5.31 -1.15 -14.35
N SER A 133 -5.41 -1.80 -15.50
CA SER A 133 -4.32 -2.61 -16.08
C SER A 133 -3.12 -1.74 -16.44
N LEU A 134 -3.34 -0.55 -16.99
CA LEU A 134 -2.27 0.41 -17.29
C LEU A 134 -1.54 0.88 -16.02
N ILE A 135 -2.27 1.22 -14.96
CA ILE A 135 -1.69 1.63 -13.68
C ILE A 135 -0.85 0.49 -13.08
N LYS A 136 -1.36 -0.74 -13.10
CA LYS A 136 -0.61 -1.91 -12.62
C LYS A 136 0.66 -2.17 -13.44
N ALA A 137 0.58 -2.01 -14.76
CA ALA A 137 1.74 -2.17 -15.65
C ALA A 137 2.80 -1.10 -15.42
N ALA A 138 2.40 0.16 -15.19
CA ALA A 138 3.31 1.23 -14.83
C ALA A 138 4.05 0.97 -13.51
N GLY A 139 3.33 0.48 -12.48
CA GLY A 139 3.93 0.14 -11.18
C GLY A 139 4.93 -1.03 -11.22
N ARG A 140 4.85 -1.91 -12.23
CA ARG A 140 5.82 -3.01 -12.41
C ARG A 140 7.14 -2.58 -13.08
N LYS A 141 7.19 -1.40 -13.65
CA LYS A 141 8.39 -0.87 -14.33
C LYS A 141 9.25 0.01 -13.43
N VAL A 142 8.79 0.26 -12.23
CA VAL A 142 9.54 0.94 -11.18
C VAL A 142 10.37 -0.09 -10.41
#